data_0972de9d42c9b18a95de0701297a3512
#
_entry.id   0972de9d42c9b18a95de0701297a3512
#
_cell.length_a   1.000
_cell.length_b   1.000
_cell.length_c   1.000
_cell.angle_alpha   90.00
_cell.angle_beta   90.00
_cell.angle_gamma   90.00
#
_symmetry.space_group_name_H-M   'P 1'
#
loop_
_entity.id
_entity.type
_entity.pdbx_description
1 polymer ?
#
loop_
_entity_poly.entity_id
_entity_poly.type
_entity_poly.pdbx_seq_one_letter_code
_entity_poly.pdbx_strand_id
1 'polypeptide(L)'
;SEMCIRDRYNMTTTLDKDTYPIESGYKQRTNSIFASAEIGWKSMLYMTLTGRNDWDSALINTEQSSFFYPSIGLSGVISEMVKLPKAITYLKVRGSFASVGAPIPKNLSSNKTYEWDPATSQWKLQTYRPLPKLYPERTNSWEAGLNAKFFNNSLSLEVTWYKANTRKQTFQVPLSGTAVYATMYAQSGNIENKGMEFSLGYNKSWGDFSWNSNLTFSFNKNKIVELLDDAVDDEGNHYSLSEIDKGGIGSAKVILRKGGSMGDMYVTNRLKRDNEGNVYIDKASQNVKKEDIKNSDEFIHIGSVLPKSNLGFRNDFSYKGISLGFMLAARFGGIVISPTQAVMDQFGVSKVTALARDNEGVPVNNGKVDPQTYYTEVGGISGLMSNYVYSATNVRLQELSVGYSLPAKWFNNKCNLSLSITGHNLWMIYNKAPFDPEATASTGTYYQGVDYFMQPSLRSWGFNVKIQF
;
A
#
# COMPACT_ATOMS: atom_id res chain seq x y z
N SER A 1 -3.52 30.96 -3.35
CA SER A 1 -2.11 31.13 -2.90
C SER A 1 -1.96 32.08 -1.71
N GLU A 2 -2.76 33.16 -1.63
CA GLU A 2 -2.74 34.08 -0.48
C GLU A 2 -3.28 33.46 0.82
N MET A 3 -4.22 32.53 0.74
CA MET A 3 -4.73 31.82 1.91
C MET A 3 -3.64 30.98 2.61
N CYS A 4 -2.75 30.34 1.86
CA CYS A 4 -1.64 29.57 2.44
C CYS A 4 -0.63 30.45 3.19
N ILE A 5 -0.47 31.71 2.78
CA ILE A 5 0.41 32.66 3.46
C ILE A 5 -0.23 33.11 4.79
N ARG A 6 -1.54 33.26 4.83
CA ARG A 6 -2.27 33.62 6.07
C ARG A 6 -2.25 32.48 7.09
N ASP A 7 -2.37 31.24 6.66
CA ASP A 7 -2.31 30.07 7.54
C ASP A 7 -0.93 29.92 8.19
N ARG A 8 0.15 30.26 7.50
CA ARG A 8 1.49 30.34 8.10
C ARG A 8 1.60 31.45 9.14
N TYR A 9 0.95 32.59 8.94
CA TYR A 9 0.94 33.67 9.88
C TYR A 9 0.20 33.31 11.17
N ASN A 10 -0.88 32.56 11.09
CA ASN A 10 -1.63 32.12 12.26
C ASN A 10 -0.85 31.11 13.12
N MET A 11 0.02 30.31 12.55
CA MET A 11 0.91 29.44 13.32
C MET A 11 1.99 30.20 14.10
N THR A 12 2.44 31.34 13.58
CA THR A 12 3.45 32.17 14.26
C THR A 12 2.89 32.99 15.41
N THR A 13 1.60 33.28 15.44
CA THR A 13 0.96 34.05 16.52
C THR A 13 0.66 33.24 17.78
N THR A 14 0.72 31.92 17.71
CA THR A 14 0.53 31.00 18.85
C THR A 14 1.83 30.55 19.50
N LEU A 15 3.00 30.93 18.94
CA LEU A 15 4.30 30.57 19.46
C LEU A 15 4.69 31.52 20.61
N ASP A 16 5.26 30.96 21.66
CA ASP A 16 5.81 31.71 22.78
C ASP A 16 6.90 32.68 22.31
N LYS A 17 7.10 33.79 23.01
CA LYS A 17 8.00 34.87 22.60
C LYS A 17 9.43 34.43 22.29
N ASP A 18 9.84 33.30 22.83
CA ASP A 18 11.19 32.76 22.70
C ASP A 18 11.30 31.66 21.62
N THR A 19 10.20 31.33 20.92
CA THR A 19 10.18 30.32 19.89
C THR A 19 10.10 30.95 18.50
N TYR A 20 11.20 30.94 17.77
CA TYR A 20 11.23 31.42 16.40
C TYR A 20 10.74 30.30 15.44
N PRO A 21 9.90 30.65 14.44
CA PRO A 21 9.52 29.69 13.42
C PRO A 21 10.76 29.25 12.63
N ILE A 22 11.02 27.94 12.63
CA ILE A 22 12.13 27.36 11.87
C ILE A 22 11.59 26.92 10.53
N GLU A 23 12.04 27.57 9.46
CA GLU A 23 11.77 27.11 8.11
C GLU A 23 12.86 26.14 7.69
N SER A 24 12.49 24.87 7.46
CA SER A 24 13.38 23.86 6.88
C SER A 24 12.90 23.50 5.47
N GLY A 25 13.83 23.48 4.55
CA GLY A 25 13.54 23.14 3.18
C GLY A 25 14.71 22.42 2.53
N TYR A 26 14.43 21.77 1.41
CA TYR A 26 15.47 21.17 0.57
C TYR A 26 15.17 21.43 -0.89
N LYS A 27 16.20 21.38 -1.73
CA LYS A 27 16.09 21.46 -3.18
C LYS A 27 16.74 20.21 -3.78
N GLN A 28 15.95 19.41 -4.48
CA GLN A 28 16.44 18.30 -5.29
C GLN A 28 16.26 18.64 -6.77
N ARG A 29 17.23 18.29 -7.59
CA ARG A 29 17.20 18.52 -9.03
C ARG A 29 17.54 17.24 -9.77
N THR A 30 16.68 16.87 -10.71
CA THR A 30 16.93 15.78 -11.66
C THR A 30 16.95 16.35 -13.06
N ASN A 31 18.03 16.10 -13.79
CA ASN A 31 18.14 16.40 -15.23
C ASN A 31 18.04 15.08 -15.99
N SER A 32 17.30 15.08 -17.10
CA SER A 32 17.01 13.84 -17.83
C SER A 32 17.15 14.05 -19.35
N ILE A 33 17.71 13.04 -20.00
CA ILE A 33 17.67 12.91 -21.46
C ILE A 33 16.98 11.58 -21.77
N PHE A 34 16.02 11.60 -22.68
CA PHE A 34 15.32 10.38 -23.09
C PHE A 34 15.14 10.34 -24.60
N ALA A 35 15.07 9.11 -25.12
CA ALA A 35 14.73 8.84 -26.50
C ALA A 35 13.77 7.64 -26.56
N SER A 36 12.87 7.68 -27.55
CA SER A 36 11.93 6.59 -27.83
C SER A 36 11.88 6.38 -29.34
N ALA A 37 11.90 5.11 -29.76
CA ALA A 37 11.71 4.71 -31.14
C ALA A 37 10.65 3.61 -31.20
N GLU A 38 9.70 3.75 -32.12
CA GLU A 38 8.71 2.74 -32.44
C GLU A 38 8.86 2.33 -33.90
N ILE A 39 9.03 1.04 -34.13
CA ILE A 39 9.19 0.43 -35.42
C ILE A 39 8.02 -0.48 -35.69
N GLY A 40 7.19 -0.14 -36.67
CA GLY A 40 6.05 -0.97 -37.11
C GLY A 40 6.31 -1.63 -38.44
N TRP A 41 5.96 -2.93 -38.58
CA TRP A 41 6.06 -3.65 -39.84
C TRP A 41 4.67 -4.19 -40.23
N LYS A 42 4.19 -3.74 -41.40
CA LYS A 42 2.91 -4.15 -42.01
C LYS A 42 1.69 -4.14 -41.07
N SER A 43 1.67 -3.25 -40.06
CA SER A 43 0.63 -3.22 -39.00
C SER A 43 0.49 -4.51 -38.21
N MET A 44 1.42 -5.45 -38.38
CA MET A 44 1.42 -6.78 -37.75
C MET A 44 2.34 -6.86 -36.54
N LEU A 45 3.55 -6.30 -36.68
CA LEU A 45 4.59 -6.36 -35.65
C LEU A 45 5.01 -4.95 -35.26
N TYR A 46 5.20 -4.74 -33.97
CA TYR A 46 5.70 -3.48 -33.44
C TYR A 46 6.80 -3.74 -32.42
N MET A 47 7.87 -2.98 -32.53
CA MET A 47 8.96 -2.95 -31.57
C MET A 47 9.09 -1.53 -31.03
N THR A 48 9.02 -1.40 -29.72
CA THR A 48 9.24 -0.13 -29.01
C THR A 48 10.54 -0.23 -28.25
N LEU A 49 11.45 0.73 -28.49
CA LEU A 49 12.71 0.88 -27.78
C LEU A 49 12.68 2.21 -27.04
N THR A 50 12.98 2.20 -25.75
CA THR A 50 13.13 3.45 -24.99
C THR A 50 14.43 3.43 -24.21
N GLY A 51 15.02 4.59 -24.06
CA GLY A 51 16.17 4.80 -23.22
C GLY A 51 16.09 6.16 -22.56
N ARG A 52 16.37 6.21 -21.27
CA ARG A 52 16.44 7.43 -20.50
C ARG A 52 17.66 7.40 -19.60
N ASN A 53 18.35 8.53 -19.48
CA ASN A 53 19.41 8.72 -18.50
C ASN A 53 19.07 9.90 -17.60
N ASP A 54 19.12 9.67 -16.30
CA ASP A 54 18.86 10.68 -15.28
C ASP A 54 20.13 11.00 -14.50
N TRP A 55 20.35 12.28 -14.22
CA TRP A 55 21.33 12.82 -13.29
C TRP A 55 20.57 13.43 -12.13
N ASP A 56 20.69 12.85 -10.94
CA ASP A 56 19.98 13.30 -9.75
C ASP A 56 20.93 13.89 -8.71
N SER A 57 20.57 15.02 -8.14
CA SER A 57 21.37 15.69 -7.11
C SER A 57 21.52 14.90 -5.81
N ALA A 58 20.64 13.94 -5.54
CA ALA A 58 20.79 13.03 -4.42
C ALA A 58 21.98 12.07 -4.56
N LEU A 59 22.44 11.86 -5.80
CA LEU A 59 23.60 11.03 -6.13
C LEU A 59 24.93 11.80 -6.19
N ILE A 60 24.92 13.09 -5.89
CA ILE A 60 26.15 13.89 -5.77
C ILE A 60 27.03 13.25 -4.67
N ASN A 61 28.33 13.17 -4.92
CA ASN A 61 29.32 12.52 -4.05
C ASN A 61 29.17 10.99 -3.94
N THR A 62 28.45 10.34 -4.84
CA THR A 62 28.43 8.87 -4.98
C THR A 62 29.26 8.45 -6.19
N GLU A 63 29.64 7.19 -6.27
CA GLU A 63 30.39 6.66 -7.43
C GLU A 63 29.57 6.71 -8.73
N GLN A 64 28.25 6.77 -8.65
CA GLN A 64 27.37 6.77 -9.80
C GLN A 64 26.37 7.93 -9.73
N SER A 65 26.74 9.07 -10.33
CA SER A 65 25.91 10.28 -10.35
C SER A 65 24.74 10.22 -11.32
N SER A 66 24.68 9.21 -12.18
CA SER A 66 23.59 9.03 -13.16
C SER A 66 23.20 7.56 -13.29
N PHE A 67 22.03 7.33 -13.85
CA PHE A 67 21.55 5.99 -14.11
C PHE A 67 20.74 5.93 -15.40
N PHE A 68 20.98 4.88 -16.16
CA PHE A 68 20.34 4.63 -17.44
C PHE A 68 19.25 3.57 -17.32
N TYR A 69 18.10 3.84 -17.93
CA TYR A 69 16.94 2.92 -17.99
C TYR A 69 16.63 2.52 -19.43
N PRO A 70 16.96 1.32 -19.84
CA PRO A 70 16.48 0.78 -21.10
C PRO A 70 15.13 0.11 -20.94
N SER A 71 14.32 0.15 -21.99
CA SER A 71 13.20 -0.78 -22.15
C SER A 71 13.08 -1.24 -23.60
N ILE A 72 12.57 -2.46 -23.75
CA ILE A 72 12.22 -3.04 -25.05
C ILE A 72 10.85 -3.67 -24.94
N GLY A 73 9.96 -3.34 -25.86
CA GLY A 73 8.64 -3.93 -26.01
C GLY A 73 8.47 -4.53 -27.40
N LEU A 74 7.91 -5.72 -27.47
CA LEU A 74 7.52 -6.38 -28.71
C LEU A 74 6.03 -6.67 -28.66
N SER A 75 5.32 -6.41 -29.75
CA SER A 75 3.93 -6.80 -29.86
C SER A 75 3.58 -7.26 -31.26
N GLY A 76 2.74 -8.30 -31.33
CA GLY A 76 2.23 -8.87 -32.57
C GLY A 76 0.72 -8.84 -32.61
N VAL A 77 0.16 -8.24 -33.67
CA VAL A 77 -1.29 -8.24 -33.95
C VAL A 77 -1.62 -9.48 -34.75
N ILE A 78 -1.92 -10.57 -34.06
CA ILE A 78 -2.13 -11.89 -34.66
C ILE A 78 -3.30 -11.88 -35.63
N SER A 79 -4.35 -11.07 -35.36
CA SER A 79 -5.49 -10.90 -36.26
C SER A 79 -5.14 -10.31 -37.63
N GLU A 80 -3.98 -9.63 -37.73
CA GLU A 80 -3.47 -9.11 -39.02
C GLU A 80 -2.53 -10.11 -39.73
N MET A 81 -2.03 -11.11 -38.99
CA MET A 81 -1.07 -12.10 -39.53
C MET A 81 -1.78 -13.32 -40.09
N VAL A 82 -2.85 -13.76 -39.44
CA VAL A 82 -3.58 -14.99 -39.81
C VAL A 82 -5.08 -14.79 -39.75
N LYS A 83 -5.82 -15.50 -40.59
CA LYS A 83 -7.28 -15.50 -40.55
C LYS A 83 -7.75 -16.25 -39.29
N LEU A 84 -8.38 -15.50 -38.40
CA LEU A 84 -8.98 -16.07 -37.18
C LEU A 84 -10.45 -16.45 -37.40
N PRO A 85 -11.01 -17.33 -36.55
CA PRO A 85 -12.44 -17.60 -36.53
C PRO A 85 -13.26 -16.30 -36.39
N LYS A 86 -14.44 -16.22 -37.02
CA LYS A 86 -15.29 -15.02 -37.02
C LYS A 86 -15.64 -14.48 -35.61
N ALA A 87 -15.61 -15.34 -34.61
CA ALA A 87 -15.84 -14.93 -33.22
C ALA A 87 -14.73 -14.05 -32.65
N ILE A 88 -13.50 -14.15 -33.16
CA ILE A 88 -12.35 -13.36 -32.69
C ILE A 88 -12.16 -12.18 -33.63
N THR A 89 -12.49 -10.99 -33.17
CA THR A 89 -12.38 -9.76 -33.97
C THR A 89 -10.98 -9.17 -33.93
N TYR A 90 -10.28 -9.35 -32.83
CA TYR A 90 -8.94 -8.81 -32.62
C TYR A 90 -8.15 -9.69 -31.64
N LEU A 91 -6.89 -9.92 -31.95
CA LEU A 91 -5.96 -10.64 -31.07
C LEU A 91 -4.56 -10.03 -31.17
N LYS A 92 -4.05 -9.55 -30.04
CA LYS A 92 -2.70 -9.00 -29.90
C LYS A 92 -1.99 -9.67 -28.74
N VAL A 93 -0.75 -10.07 -28.96
CA VAL A 93 0.16 -10.52 -27.90
C VAL A 93 1.28 -9.49 -27.73
N ARG A 94 1.76 -9.34 -26.51
CA ARG A 94 2.84 -8.41 -26.18
C ARG A 94 3.79 -9.03 -25.16
N GLY A 95 5.04 -8.62 -25.23
CA GLY A 95 6.05 -8.92 -24.22
C GLY A 95 6.99 -7.74 -24.09
N SER A 96 7.43 -7.46 -22.88
CA SER A 96 8.34 -6.36 -22.62
C SER A 96 9.33 -6.66 -21.50
N PHE A 97 10.47 -6.03 -21.61
CA PHE A 97 11.45 -5.93 -20.54
C PHE A 97 11.74 -4.46 -20.29
N ALA A 98 11.78 -4.07 -19.01
CA ALA A 98 12.18 -2.74 -18.60
C ALA A 98 13.12 -2.80 -17.42
N SER A 99 14.13 -1.94 -17.41
CA SER A 99 15.00 -1.72 -16.27
C SER A 99 14.84 -0.28 -15.83
N VAL A 100 14.33 -0.04 -14.63
CA VAL A 100 14.06 1.28 -14.07
C VAL A 100 14.94 1.50 -12.85
N GLY A 101 15.58 2.67 -12.76
CA GLY A 101 16.32 3.08 -11.57
C GLY A 101 15.50 4.08 -10.74
N ALA A 102 15.77 4.13 -9.45
CA ALA A 102 15.29 5.16 -8.56
C ALA A 102 16.49 5.77 -7.79
N PRO A 103 16.50 7.10 -7.57
CA PRO A 103 17.55 7.71 -6.77
C PRO A 103 17.44 7.23 -5.31
N ILE A 104 18.55 7.34 -4.59
CA ILE A 104 18.57 7.11 -3.15
C ILE A 104 17.80 8.22 -2.42
N PRO A 105 17.37 7.99 -1.17
CA PRO A 105 16.84 9.04 -0.34
C PRO A 105 17.80 10.23 -0.24
N LYS A 106 17.26 11.43 -0.21
CA LYS A 106 18.05 12.67 -0.12
C LYS A 106 18.93 12.70 1.11
N ASN A 107 20.06 13.41 1.01
CA ASN A 107 21.05 13.66 2.09
C ASN A 107 21.83 12.43 2.56
N LEU A 108 21.67 11.24 1.97
CA LEU A 108 22.47 10.06 2.34
C LEU A 108 23.90 10.11 1.84
N SER A 109 24.16 10.80 0.74
CA SER A 109 25.49 10.96 0.16
C SER A 109 26.29 12.12 0.78
N SER A 110 25.78 12.74 1.83
CA SER A 110 26.42 13.88 2.48
C SER A 110 27.53 13.41 3.43
N ASN A 111 28.74 13.95 3.27
CA ASN A 111 29.86 13.73 4.18
C ASN A 111 29.80 14.60 5.44
N LYS A 112 28.63 15.11 5.81
CA LYS A 112 28.48 15.91 7.02
C LYS A 112 28.66 15.06 8.26
N THR A 113 29.64 15.38 9.08
CA THR A 113 29.85 14.73 10.38
C THR A 113 28.99 15.35 11.47
N TYR A 114 28.63 16.63 11.33
CA TYR A 114 27.80 17.37 12.26
C TYR A 114 26.65 18.06 11.54
N GLU A 115 25.49 18.08 12.19
CA GLU A 115 24.29 18.78 11.74
C GLU A 115 23.88 19.81 12.79
N TRP A 116 23.58 21.02 12.33
CA TRP A 116 23.05 22.07 13.22
C TRP A 116 21.61 21.73 13.60
N ASP A 117 21.35 21.62 14.89
CA ASP A 117 19.99 21.47 15.43
C ASP A 117 19.47 22.85 15.86
N PRO A 118 18.57 23.43 15.08
CA PRO A 118 18.05 24.77 15.40
C PRO A 118 17.16 24.77 16.65
N ALA A 119 16.56 23.64 17.03
CA ALA A 119 15.71 23.56 18.22
C ALA A 119 16.53 23.68 19.52
N THR A 120 17.77 23.18 19.52
CA THR A 120 18.65 23.25 20.68
C THR A 120 19.79 24.25 20.51
N SER A 121 19.91 24.90 19.32
CA SER A 121 21.02 25.79 18.96
C SER A 121 22.39 25.16 19.18
N GLN A 122 22.53 23.89 18.86
CA GLN A 122 23.75 23.11 19.04
C GLN A 122 24.11 22.30 17.79
N TRP A 123 25.39 22.05 17.61
CA TRP A 123 25.85 21.08 16.62
C TRP A 123 25.70 19.66 17.19
N LYS A 124 24.92 18.84 16.52
CA LYS A 124 24.73 17.42 16.84
C LYS A 124 25.52 16.57 15.87
N LEU A 125 26.06 15.48 16.36
CA LEU A 125 26.65 14.45 15.52
C LEU A 125 25.57 13.88 14.63
N GLN A 126 25.86 13.69 13.35
CA GLN A 126 24.97 13.01 12.42
C GLN A 126 24.65 11.61 12.96
N THR A 127 23.37 11.26 13.00
CA THR A 127 22.90 10.03 13.63
C THR A 127 23.13 8.78 12.78
N TYR A 128 23.43 8.95 11.51
CA TYR A 128 23.72 7.84 10.60
C TYR A 128 25.14 7.94 10.02
N ARG A 129 25.74 6.77 9.78
CA ARG A 129 27.04 6.67 9.12
C ARG A 129 26.84 6.93 7.62
N PRO A 130 27.55 7.91 7.01
CA PRO A 130 27.54 8.11 5.57
C PRO A 130 28.12 6.90 4.85
N LEU A 131 27.56 6.54 3.71
CA LEU A 131 28.09 5.47 2.86
C LEU A 131 28.73 6.08 1.61
N PRO A 132 30.01 5.82 1.34
CA PRO A 132 30.70 6.36 0.17
C PRO A 132 30.24 5.70 -1.14
N LYS A 133 29.77 4.45 -1.08
CA LYS A 133 29.37 3.65 -2.24
C LYS A 133 27.86 3.46 -2.27
N LEU A 134 27.13 4.47 -2.70
CA LEU A 134 25.69 4.40 -2.91
C LEU A 134 25.38 4.31 -4.39
N TYR A 135 24.46 3.44 -4.74
CA TYR A 135 23.97 3.22 -6.10
C TYR A 135 22.48 3.51 -6.19
N PRO A 136 21.97 3.90 -7.37
CA PRO A 136 20.52 3.94 -7.60
C PRO A 136 19.91 2.55 -7.40
N GLU A 137 18.75 2.50 -6.76
CA GLU A 137 17.96 1.27 -6.73
C GLU A 137 17.55 0.88 -8.15
N ARG A 138 17.50 -0.41 -8.46
CA ARG A 138 17.17 -0.89 -9.80
C ARG A 138 16.08 -1.95 -9.78
N THR A 139 15.00 -1.66 -10.49
CA THR A 139 13.91 -2.60 -10.73
C THR A 139 13.97 -3.11 -12.17
N ASN A 140 14.11 -4.42 -12.34
CA ASN A 140 14.00 -5.10 -13.61
C ASN A 140 12.64 -5.80 -13.68
N SER A 141 11.86 -5.50 -14.71
CA SER A 141 10.54 -6.08 -14.92
C SER A 141 10.42 -6.81 -16.26
N TRP A 142 9.70 -7.90 -16.23
CA TRP A 142 9.25 -8.67 -17.39
C TRP A 142 7.74 -8.67 -17.40
N GLU A 143 7.15 -8.42 -18.56
CA GLU A 143 5.71 -8.47 -18.74
C GLU A 143 5.37 -9.27 -19.99
N ALA A 144 4.29 -10.05 -19.92
CA ALA A 144 3.66 -10.71 -21.05
C ALA A 144 2.17 -10.46 -21.00
N GLY A 145 1.59 -10.07 -22.13
CA GLY A 145 0.18 -9.68 -22.17
C GLY A 145 -0.54 -10.19 -23.43
N LEU A 146 -1.83 -10.39 -23.26
CA LEU A 146 -2.78 -10.76 -24.29
C LEU A 146 -3.92 -9.77 -24.30
N ASN A 147 -4.26 -9.23 -25.47
CA ASN A 147 -5.46 -8.43 -25.68
C ASN A 147 -6.29 -9.10 -26.76
N ALA A 148 -7.52 -9.47 -26.44
CA ALA A 148 -8.45 -10.11 -27.35
C ALA A 148 -9.79 -9.40 -27.37
N LYS A 149 -10.42 -9.31 -28.54
CA LYS A 149 -11.80 -8.84 -28.70
C LYS A 149 -12.60 -9.86 -29.49
N PHE A 150 -13.83 -10.05 -29.06
CA PHE A 150 -14.72 -11.07 -29.61
C PHE A 150 -16.06 -10.43 -30.02
N PHE A 151 -16.77 -11.14 -30.91
CA PHE A 151 -18.16 -10.84 -31.29
C PHE A 151 -18.36 -9.37 -31.70
N ASN A 152 -17.60 -8.93 -32.73
CA ASN A 152 -17.60 -7.54 -33.21
C ASN A 152 -17.28 -6.53 -32.09
N ASN A 153 -16.27 -6.83 -31.29
CA ASN A 153 -15.80 -6.01 -30.16
C ASN A 153 -16.81 -5.89 -28.98
N SER A 154 -17.84 -6.72 -28.95
CA SER A 154 -18.79 -6.69 -27.82
C SER A 154 -18.17 -7.22 -26.52
N LEU A 155 -17.20 -8.12 -26.62
CA LEU A 155 -16.45 -8.67 -25.48
C LEU A 155 -14.98 -8.37 -25.66
N SER A 156 -14.33 -7.82 -24.65
CA SER A 156 -12.87 -7.57 -24.61
C SER A 156 -12.24 -8.29 -23.42
N LEU A 157 -11.11 -8.90 -23.66
CA LEU A 157 -10.31 -9.58 -22.64
C LEU A 157 -8.87 -9.02 -22.69
N GLU A 158 -8.37 -8.61 -21.57
CA GLU A 158 -6.96 -8.30 -21.37
C GLU A 158 -6.40 -9.11 -20.21
N VAL A 159 -5.27 -9.77 -20.43
CA VAL A 159 -4.55 -10.53 -19.42
C VAL A 159 -3.10 -10.09 -19.47
N THR A 160 -2.56 -9.72 -18.32
CA THR A 160 -1.15 -9.37 -18.19
C THR A 160 -0.54 -10.17 -17.05
N TRP A 161 0.56 -10.82 -17.32
CA TRP A 161 1.45 -11.40 -16.32
C TRP A 161 2.68 -10.52 -16.18
N TYR A 162 3.15 -10.35 -14.96
CA TYR A 162 4.37 -9.60 -14.68
C TYR A 162 5.22 -10.25 -13.61
N LYS A 163 6.53 -9.96 -13.68
CA LYS A 163 7.52 -10.25 -12.66
C LYS A 163 8.51 -9.11 -12.58
N ALA A 164 8.63 -8.49 -11.42
CA ALA A 164 9.55 -7.39 -11.16
C ALA A 164 10.47 -7.74 -9.98
N ASN A 165 11.76 -7.47 -10.13
CA ASN A 165 12.76 -7.62 -9.09
C ASN A 165 13.44 -6.28 -8.83
N THR A 166 13.29 -5.76 -7.60
CA THR A 166 13.99 -4.55 -7.14
C THR A 166 15.23 -4.93 -6.37
N ARG A 167 16.37 -4.44 -6.81
CA ARG A 167 17.69 -4.72 -6.24
C ARG A 167 18.37 -3.45 -5.76
N LYS A 168 19.37 -3.59 -4.89
CA LYS A 168 20.13 -2.50 -4.28
C LYS A 168 19.22 -1.54 -3.52
N GLN A 169 18.21 -2.07 -2.83
CA GLN A 169 17.38 -1.25 -1.96
C GLN A 169 18.19 -0.70 -0.80
N THR A 170 17.88 0.53 -0.42
CA THR A 170 18.53 1.21 0.69
C THR A 170 17.79 0.89 1.98
N PHE A 171 18.46 0.19 2.89
CA PHE A 171 17.92 -0.15 4.21
C PHE A 171 18.64 0.65 5.29
N GLN A 172 17.89 1.14 6.25
CA GLN A 172 18.43 1.70 7.48
C GLN A 172 18.64 0.55 8.47
N VAL A 173 19.85 0.43 8.97
CA VAL A 173 20.31 -0.63 9.88
C VAL A 173 20.66 0.02 11.21
N PRO A 174 20.07 -0.37 12.33
CA PRO A 174 20.48 0.09 13.64
C PRO A 174 21.88 -0.49 13.98
N LEU A 175 22.74 0.35 14.51
CA LEU A 175 24.06 -0.04 15.00
C LEU A 175 24.01 -0.32 16.50
N SER A 176 25.05 -0.99 17.01
CA SER A 176 25.21 -1.23 18.45
C SER A 176 25.21 0.09 19.23
N GLY A 177 24.65 0.09 20.44
CA GLY A 177 24.62 1.27 21.30
C GLY A 177 26.02 1.81 21.72
N THR A 178 27.10 1.06 21.44
CA THR A 178 28.47 1.50 21.61
C THR A 178 29.10 2.14 20.38
N ALA A 179 28.39 2.12 19.24
CA ALA A 179 28.85 2.73 18.00
C ALA A 179 28.71 4.26 18.03
N VAL A 180 29.60 4.95 17.32
CA VAL A 180 29.57 6.42 17.17
C VAL A 180 28.30 6.90 16.50
N TYR A 181 27.77 6.09 15.59
CA TYR A 181 26.51 6.36 14.88
C TYR A 181 25.41 5.41 15.36
N ALA A 182 24.19 5.93 15.49
CA ALA A 182 23.04 5.12 15.90
C ALA A 182 22.56 4.18 14.79
N THR A 183 22.76 4.59 13.53
CA THR A 183 22.31 3.82 12.35
C THR A 183 23.31 3.92 11.21
N MET A 184 23.27 2.95 10.32
CA MET A 184 23.92 3.03 9.00
C MET A 184 22.91 2.73 7.92
N TYR A 185 23.20 3.15 6.69
CA TYR A 185 22.46 2.71 5.52
C TYR A 185 23.25 1.62 4.80
N ALA A 186 22.57 0.61 4.35
CA ALA A 186 23.17 -0.46 3.55
C ALA A 186 22.31 -0.68 2.30
N GLN A 187 22.96 -0.96 1.18
CA GLN A 187 22.29 -1.25 -0.09
C GLN A 187 22.48 -2.71 -0.45
N SER A 188 21.42 -3.47 -0.38
CA SER A 188 21.40 -4.87 -0.76
C SER A 188 19.97 -5.29 -1.04
N GLY A 189 19.78 -6.57 -1.13
CA GLY A 189 18.46 -7.15 -1.21
C GLY A 189 17.93 -7.32 -2.64
N ASN A 190 16.96 -8.19 -2.70
CA ASN A 190 16.19 -8.50 -3.89
C ASN A 190 14.75 -8.74 -3.48
N ILE A 191 13.87 -7.80 -3.83
CA ILE A 191 12.44 -7.90 -3.59
C ILE A 191 11.75 -8.28 -4.90
N GLU A 192 11.09 -9.41 -4.90
CA GLU A 192 10.31 -9.91 -6.03
C GLU A 192 8.84 -9.56 -5.86
N ASN A 193 8.25 -8.98 -6.89
CA ASN A 193 6.81 -8.86 -7.08
C ASN A 193 6.43 -9.60 -8.35
N LYS A 194 5.46 -10.49 -8.27
CA LYS A 194 4.91 -11.19 -9.43
C LYS A 194 3.40 -11.34 -9.31
N GLY A 195 2.74 -11.23 -10.44
CA GLY A 195 1.30 -11.26 -10.43
C GLY A 195 0.67 -11.39 -11.80
N MET A 196 -0.65 -11.31 -11.78
CA MET A 196 -1.50 -11.29 -12.98
C MET A 196 -2.58 -10.24 -12.82
N GLU A 197 -2.92 -9.62 -13.93
CA GLU A 197 -4.01 -8.67 -14.05
C GLU A 197 -4.96 -9.13 -15.16
N PHE A 198 -6.25 -9.05 -14.88
CA PHE A 198 -7.32 -9.39 -15.81
C PHE A 198 -8.25 -8.19 -15.94
N SER A 199 -8.64 -7.90 -17.17
CA SER A 199 -9.77 -7.01 -17.47
C SER A 199 -10.69 -7.69 -18.46
N LEU A 200 -11.98 -7.79 -18.09
CA LEU A 200 -13.03 -8.33 -18.96
C LEU A 200 -14.08 -7.25 -19.15
N GLY A 201 -14.18 -6.75 -20.38
CA GLY A 201 -15.16 -5.74 -20.76
C GLY A 201 -16.25 -6.33 -21.64
N TYR A 202 -17.49 -5.96 -21.36
CA TYR A 202 -18.63 -6.28 -22.22
C TYR A 202 -19.39 -5.01 -22.54
N ASN A 203 -19.63 -4.77 -23.83
CA ASN A 203 -20.37 -3.61 -24.31
C ASN A 203 -21.30 -4.03 -25.44
N LYS A 204 -22.60 -3.85 -25.25
CA LYS A 204 -23.59 -4.16 -26.27
C LYS A 204 -24.84 -3.33 -26.10
N SER A 205 -25.44 -3.00 -27.24
CA SER A 205 -26.74 -2.33 -27.31
C SER A 205 -27.75 -3.17 -28.07
N TRP A 206 -28.99 -3.15 -27.60
CA TRP A 206 -30.17 -3.81 -28.23
C TRP A 206 -31.31 -2.79 -28.30
N GLY A 207 -31.46 -2.14 -29.44
CA GLY A 207 -32.41 -1.04 -29.57
C GLY A 207 -32.09 0.10 -28.59
N ASP A 208 -33.05 0.46 -27.74
CA ASP A 208 -32.88 1.54 -26.75
C ASP A 208 -32.14 1.12 -25.46
N PHE A 209 -31.87 -0.18 -25.30
CA PHE A 209 -31.14 -0.69 -24.14
C PHE A 209 -29.67 -0.85 -24.45
N SER A 210 -28.81 -0.32 -23.58
CA SER A 210 -27.36 -0.58 -23.63
C SER A 210 -26.85 -1.06 -22.28
N TRP A 211 -25.88 -1.98 -22.34
CA TRP A 211 -25.18 -2.53 -21.20
C TRP A 211 -23.67 -2.44 -21.45
N ASN A 212 -22.99 -1.81 -20.50
CA ASN A 212 -21.53 -1.78 -20.42
C ASN A 212 -21.12 -2.37 -19.07
N SER A 213 -20.26 -3.37 -19.11
CA SER A 213 -19.74 -4.05 -17.91
C SER A 213 -18.23 -4.13 -17.99
N ASN A 214 -17.56 -3.89 -16.89
CA ASN A 214 -16.11 -4.05 -16.77
C ASN A 214 -15.79 -4.76 -15.46
N LEU A 215 -15.11 -5.89 -15.55
CA LEU A 215 -14.57 -6.64 -14.44
C LEU A 215 -13.03 -6.54 -14.48
N THR A 216 -12.44 -6.03 -13.43
CA THR A 216 -10.99 -6.01 -13.23
C THR A 216 -10.62 -6.88 -12.06
N PHE A 217 -9.58 -7.67 -12.20
CA PHE A 217 -9.03 -8.49 -11.13
C PHE A 217 -7.52 -8.45 -11.18
N SER A 218 -6.89 -8.21 -10.03
CA SER A 218 -5.42 -8.25 -9.90
C SER A 218 -5.01 -9.16 -8.76
N PHE A 219 -3.93 -9.88 -8.99
CA PHE A 219 -3.27 -10.71 -7.99
C PHE A 219 -1.79 -10.33 -7.94
N ASN A 220 -1.23 -10.12 -6.74
CA ASN A 220 0.18 -9.86 -6.54
C ASN A 220 0.75 -10.71 -5.41
N LYS A 221 1.95 -11.25 -5.61
CA LYS A 221 2.75 -11.91 -4.59
C LYS A 221 4.06 -11.16 -4.43
N ASN A 222 4.22 -10.53 -3.27
CA ASN A 222 5.47 -9.91 -2.85
C ASN A 222 6.33 -10.92 -2.07
N LYS A 223 7.63 -10.95 -2.31
CA LYS A 223 8.57 -11.83 -1.62
C LYS A 223 9.94 -11.17 -1.46
N ILE A 224 10.49 -11.22 -0.27
CA ILE A 224 11.87 -10.89 0.02
C ILE A 224 12.73 -12.11 -0.35
N VAL A 225 13.41 -12.03 -1.49
CA VAL A 225 14.29 -13.12 -1.98
C VAL A 225 15.62 -13.08 -1.25
N GLU A 226 16.12 -11.87 -1.01
CA GLU A 226 17.38 -11.58 -0.35
C GLU A 226 17.21 -10.29 0.45
N LEU A 227 17.76 -10.23 1.64
CA LEU A 227 17.70 -9.04 2.48
C LEU A 227 19.06 -8.34 2.41
N LEU A 228 19.84 -8.35 3.46
CA LEU A 228 21.19 -7.84 3.48
C LEU A 228 22.14 -9.05 3.60
N ASP A 229 22.83 -9.37 2.54
CA ASP A 229 23.77 -10.48 2.51
C ASP A 229 25.12 -9.94 2.03
N ASP A 230 26.13 -10.09 2.90
CA ASP A 230 27.51 -9.70 2.63
C ASP A 230 27.71 -8.25 2.16
N ALA A 231 26.98 -7.30 2.76
CA ALA A 231 27.24 -5.89 2.52
C ALA A 231 28.55 -5.46 3.17
N VAL A 232 29.40 -4.81 2.39
CA VAL A 232 30.72 -4.37 2.86
C VAL A 232 30.71 -2.87 3.09
N ASP A 233 31.18 -2.43 4.27
CA ASP A 233 31.36 -1.01 4.54
C ASP A 233 32.69 -0.46 3.97
N ASP A 234 32.95 0.83 4.17
CA ASP A 234 34.14 1.52 3.69
C ASP A 234 35.43 1.10 4.45
N GLU A 235 35.28 0.42 5.58
CA GLU A 235 36.40 -0.16 6.34
C GLU A 235 36.66 -1.63 5.97
N GLY A 236 35.85 -2.20 5.08
CA GLY A 236 35.97 -3.60 4.66
C GLY A 236 35.27 -4.59 5.61
N ASN A 237 34.45 -4.12 6.56
CA ASN A 237 33.68 -5.02 7.43
C ASN A 237 32.47 -5.56 6.69
N HIS A 238 32.19 -6.85 6.91
CA HIS A 238 31.08 -7.55 6.29
C HIS A 238 29.84 -7.57 7.21
N TYR A 239 28.69 -7.23 6.67
CA TYR A 239 27.42 -7.19 7.39
C TYR A 239 26.38 -8.07 6.67
N SER A 240 25.81 -9.00 7.40
CA SER A 240 24.66 -9.79 6.95
C SER A 240 23.53 -9.68 7.96
N LEU A 241 22.33 -9.45 7.49
CA LEU A 241 21.14 -9.39 8.34
C LEU A 241 20.10 -10.39 7.84
N SER A 242 19.72 -11.29 8.72
CA SER A 242 18.62 -12.23 8.48
C SER A 242 17.25 -11.56 8.58
N GLU A 243 17.17 -10.46 9.33
CA GLU A 243 15.95 -9.69 9.54
C GLU A 243 16.22 -8.19 9.73
N ILE A 244 15.23 -7.36 9.43
CA ILE A 244 15.24 -5.92 9.69
C ILE A 244 13.93 -5.54 10.38
N ASP A 245 14.01 -5.02 11.60
CA ASP A 245 12.89 -4.43 12.33
C ASP A 245 12.61 -3.02 11.78
N LYS A 246 11.42 -2.82 11.22
CA LYS A 246 10.96 -1.53 10.68
C LYS A 246 10.14 -0.73 11.69
N GLY A 247 10.04 -1.24 12.92
CA GLY A 247 9.18 -0.68 13.94
C GLY A 247 7.74 -1.15 13.84
N GLY A 248 6.88 -0.54 14.61
CA GLY A 248 5.48 -0.92 14.68
C GLY A 248 4.73 -0.15 15.75
N ILE A 249 3.69 -0.75 16.29
CA ILE A 249 2.88 -0.18 17.36
C ILE A 249 2.68 -1.20 18.48
N GLY A 250 3.05 -0.82 19.71
CA GLY A 250 3.00 -1.70 20.85
C GLY A 250 3.86 -2.95 20.62
N SER A 251 3.28 -4.13 20.85
CA SER A 251 3.96 -5.41 20.61
C SER A 251 3.92 -5.90 19.16
N ALA A 252 3.20 -5.20 18.27
CA ALA A 252 3.14 -5.55 16.86
C ALA A 252 4.20 -4.79 16.06
N LYS A 253 5.00 -5.52 15.29
CA LYS A 253 6.12 -4.97 14.50
C LYS A 253 6.10 -5.50 13.08
N VAL A 254 6.52 -4.66 12.14
CA VAL A 254 6.85 -5.08 10.78
C VAL A 254 8.30 -5.52 10.76
N ILE A 255 8.53 -6.80 10.50
CA ILE A 255 9.86 -7.39 10.46
C ILE A 255 10.07 -8.01 9.09
N LEU A 256 11.06 -7.50 8.38
CA LEU A 256 11.45 -8.03 7.08
C LEU A 256 12.34 -9.24 7.30
N ARG A 257 11.97 -10.38 6.71
CA ARG A 257 12.76 -11.62 6.74
C ARG A 257 12.87 -12.22 5.35
N LYS A 258 14.01 -12.85 5.07
CA LYS A 258 14.19 -13.62 3.82
C LYS A 258 13.09 -14.68 3.70
N GLY A 259 12.44 -14.73 2.55
CA GLY A 259 11.31 -15.63 2.29
C GLY A 259 9.93 -15.08 2.61
N GLY A 260 9.84 -14.08 3.48
CA GLY A 260 8.63 -13.36 3.83
C GLY A 260 8.25 -12.27 2.82
N SER A 261 7.32 -11.40 3.20
CA SER A 261 6.88 -10.24 2.42
C SER A 261 7.26 -8.92 3.09
N MET A 262 7.21 -7.84 2.31
CA MET A 262 7.48 -6.48 2.82
C MET A 262 6.44 -5.98 3.83
N GLY A 263 5.31 -6.66 3.94
CA GLY A 263 4.22 -6.30 4.85
C GLY A 263 4.00 -7.30 5.98
N ASP A 264 4.92 -8.23 6.21
CA ASP A 264 4.76 -9.24 7.26
C ASP A 264 4.86 -8.60 8.64
N MET A 265 3.88 -8.94 9.48
CA MET A 265 3.80 -8.45 10.86
C MET A 265 3.97 -9.59 11.85
N TYR A 266 4.63 -9.24 12.94
CA TYR A 266 4.95 -10.15 14.04
C TYR A 266 4.56 -9.51 15.36
N VAL A 267 4.23 -10.33 16.35
CA VAL A 267 4.06 -9.86 17.74
C VAL A 267 5.20 -10.35 18.61
N THR A 268 5.66 -9.48 19.52
CA THR A 268 6.84 -9.66 20.37
C THR A 268 6.46 -10.08 21.79
N ASN A 269 5.18 -10.25 22.06
CA ASN A 269 4.68 -10.72 23.36
C ASN A 269 3.56 -11.75 23.19
N ARG A 270 3.28 -12.48 24.28
CA ARG A 270 2.21 -13.48 24.37
C ARG A 270 1.69 -13.58 25.79
N LEU A 271 0.56 -14.29 25.97
CA LEU A 271 0.13 -14.72 27.30
C LEU A 271 1.14 -15.73 27.85
N LYS A 272 1.58 -15.48 29.09
CA LYS A 272 2.41 -16.42 29.82
C LYS A 272 1.66 -17.74 30.02
N ARG A 273 2.38 -18.86 29.88
CA ARG A 273 1.84 -20.20 30.10
C ARG A 273 2.58 -20.90 31.24
N ASP A 274 1.89 -21.82 31.90
CA ASP A 274 2.47 -22.72 32.88
C ASP A 274 3.18 -23.93 32.19
N ASN A 275 3.74 -24.81 32.99
CA ASN A 275 4.45 -25.99 32.50
C ASN A 275 3.54 -27.01 31.81
N GLU A 276 2.22 -26.93 32.03
CA GLU A 276 1.20 -27.78 31.42
C GLU A 276 0.62 -27.18 30.14
N GLY A 277 1.05 -25.95 29.80
CA GLY A 277 0.59 -25.22 28.60
C GLY A 277 -0.68 -24.40 28.79
N ASN A 278 -1.27 -24.37 30.00
CA ASN A 278 -2.41 -23.52 30.31
C ASN A 278 -1.97 -22.05 30.43
N VAL A 279 -2.91 -21.12 30.25
CA VAL A 279 -2.66 -19.71 30.52
C VAL A 279 -2.37 -19.53 32.02
N TYR A 280 -1.22 -18.94 32.33
CA TYR A 280 -0.82 -18.68 33.71
C TYR A 280 -1.72 -17.61 34.34
N ILE A 281 -2.32 -17.96 35.47
CA ILE A 281 -3.08 -17.04 36.31
C ILE A 281 -2.23 -16.71 37.54
N ASP A 282 -1.93 -15.44 37.72
CA ASP A 282 -1.19 -14.96 38.86
C ASP A 282 -2.05 -15.02 40.13
N LYS A 283 -1.53 -15.67 41.15
CA LYS A 283 -2.27 -15.94 42.38
C LYS A 283 -2.61 -14.67 43.20
N ALA A 284 -1.78 -13.64 43.07
CA ALA A 284 -1.96 -12.41 43.82
C ALA A 284 -2.99 -11.49 43.16
N SER A 285 -2.93 -11.36 41.85
CA SER A 285 -3.85 -10.49 41.08
C SER A 285 -5.07 -11.22 40.54
N GLN A 286 -5.14 -12.56 40.63
CA GLN A 286 -6.15 -13.39 40.00
C GLN A 286 -6.35 -13.12 38.53
N ASN A 287 -5.27 -12.72 37.83
CA ASN A 287 -5.30 -12.28 36.47
C ASN A 287 -4.28 -13.01 35.58
N VAL A 288 -4.50 -12.97 34.28
CA VAL A 288 -3.54 -13.41 33.28
C VAL A 288 -2.30 -12.52 33.34
N LYS A 289 -1.17 -13.03 32.88
CA LYS A 289 0.05 -12.25 32.68
C LYS A 289 0.54 -12.39 31.24
N LYS A 290 1.06 -11.31 30.71
CA LYS A 290 1.80 -11.32 29.45
C LYS A 290 3.29 -11.49 29.71
N GLU A 291 3.99 -11.99 28.74
CA GLU A 291 5.46 -12.09 28.75
C GLU A 291 6.01 -11.66 27.40
N ASP A 292 7.15 -10.97 27.42
CA ASP A 292 7.87 -10.59 26.22
C ASP A 292 8.68 -11.79 25.69
N ILE A 293 8.61 -11.97 24.38
CA ILE A 293 9.41 -12.96 23.67
C ILE A 293 10.80 -12.37 23.48
N LYS A 294 11.82 -13.00 24.09
CA LYS A 294 13.19 -12.47 24.12
C LYS A 294 13.95 -12.70 22.82
N ASN A 295 13.69 -13.83 22.17
CA ASN A 295 14.37 -14.21 20.93
C ASN A 295 13.51 -13.82 19.74
N SER A 296 14.07 -13.04 18.82
CA SER A 296 13.36 -12.61 17.63
C SER A 296 12.88 -13.77 16.74
N ASP A 297 13.63 -14.87 16.69
CA ASP A 297 13.24 -16.07 15.93
C ASP A 297 11.91 -16.69 16.44
N GLU A 298 11.57 -16.46 17.71
CA GLU A 298 10.34 -16.92 18.33
C GLU A 298 9.16 -15.95 18.16
N PHE A 299 9.35 -14.78 17.56
CA PHE A 299 8.28 -13.82 17.31
C PHE A 299 7.16 -14.46 16.48
N ILE A 300 5.93 -14.23 16.90
CA ILE A 300 4.78 -14.87 16.28
C ILE A 300 4.35 -14.11 15.03
N HIS A 301 4.45 -14.74 13.87
CA HIS A 301 3.93 -14.19 12.62
C HIS A 301 2.42 -14.13 12.63
N ILE A 302 1.83 -12.95 12.49
CA ILE A 302 0.38 -12.72 12.54
C ILE A 302 -0.25 -12.48 11.17
N GLY A 303 0.56 -12.35 10.14
CA GLY A 303 0.11 -12.18 8.76
C GLY A 303 0.79 -11.03 8.04
N SER A 304 0.36 -10.74 6.83
CA SER A 304 0.85 -9.63 6.01
C SER A 304 -0.23 -8.57 5.83
N VAL A 305 0.12 -7.30 5.90
CA VAL A 305 -0.79 -6.17 5.61
C VAL A 305 -1.09 -6.04 4.12
N LEU A 306 -0.31 -6.69 3.26
CA LEU A 306 -0.47 -6.61 1.81
C LEU A 306 -1.68 -7.46 1.37
N PRO A 307 -2.58 -6.93 0.53
CA PRO A 307 -3.65 -7.71 -0.06
C PRO A 307 -3.09 -8.75 -1.04
N LYS A 308 -3.75 -9.89 -1.14
CA LYS A 308 -3.42 -10.91 -2.14
C LYS A 308 -4.00 -10.58 -3.50
N SER A 309 -5.23 -10.05 -3.52
CA SER A 309 -5.92 -9.68 -4.76
C SER A 309 -6.94 -8.58 -4.53
N ASN A 310 -7.21 -7.83 -5.61
CA ASN A 310 -8.24 -6.82 -5.67
C ASN A 310 -9.18 -7.11 -6.85
N LEU A 311 -10.46 -6.76 -6.69
CA LEU A 311 -11.48 -6.89 -7.72
C LEU A 311 -12.28 -5.60 -7.81
N GLY A 312 -12.51 -5.15 -9.03
CA GLY A 312 -13.45 -4.09 -9.37
C GLY A 312 -14.48 -4.61 -10.37
N PHE A 313 -15.75 -4.39 -10.11
CA PHE A 313 -16.83 -4.80 -11.01
C PHE A 313 -17.79 -3.65 -11.22
N ARG A 314 -17.68 -3.00 -12.38
CA ARG A 314 -18.53 -1.89 -12.80
C ARG A 314 -19.57 -2.37 -13.82
N ASN A 315 -20.80 -1.90 -13.66
CA ASN A 315 -21.86 -2.08 -14.61
C ASN A 315 -22.60 -0.76 -14.83
N ASP A 316 -22.83 -0.45 -16.09
CA ASP A 316 -23.60 0.71 -16.50
C ASP A 316 -24.71 0.22 -17.48
N PHE A 317 -25.93 0.57 -17.18
CA PHE A 317 -27.12 0.27 -17.98
C PHE A 317 -27.76 1.55 -18.42
N SER A 318 -28.27 1.58 -19.64
CA SER A 318 -29.11 2.67 -20.07
C SER A 318 -30.34 2.15 -20.86
N TYR A 319 -31.49 2.77 -20.64
CA TYR A 319 -32.74 2.46 -21.32
C TYR A 319 -33.58 3.70 -21.41
N LYS A 320 -33.90 4.15 -22.65
CA LYS A 320 -34.81 5.29 -22.94
C LYS A 320 -34.51 6.54 -22.09
N GLY A 321 -33.26 6.90 -21.94
CA GLY A 321 -32.82 8.06 -21.18
C GLY A 321 -32.54 7.79 -19.68
N ILE A 322 -33.03 6.69 -19.13
CA ILE A 322 -32.69 6.26 -17.76
C ILE A 322 -31.30 5.62 -17.78
N SER A 323 -30.44 5.98 -16.85
CA SER A 323 -29.14 5.37 -16.63
C SER A 323 -29.01 4.85 -15.21
N LEU A 324 -28.45 3.68 -15.06
CA LEU A 324 -28.10 3.04 -13.78
C LEU A 324 -26.65 2.57 -13.86
N GLY A 325 -25.80 3.05 -12.97
CA GLY A 325 -24.44 2.59 -12.83
C GLY A 325 -24.16 2.11 -11.42
N PHE A 326 -23.41 1.02 -11.27
CA PHE A 326 -22.88 0.62 -9.98
C PHE A 326 -21.46 0.07 -10.09
N MET A 327 -20.69 0.21 -9.01
CA MET A 327 -19.36 -0.35 -8.87
C MET A 327 -19.23 -1.10 -7.56
N LEU A 328 -18.90 -2.38 -7.64
CA LEU A 328 -18.47 -3.20 -6.53
C LEU A 328 -16.94 -3.21 -6.49
N ALA A 329 -16.37 -2.98 -5.31
CA ALA A 329 -14.96 -3.13 -5.06
C ALA A 329 -14.75 -4.20 -3.99
N ALA A 330 -13.73 -5.04 -4.18
CA ALA A 330 -13.36 -6.04 -3.20
C ALA A 330 -11.85 -6.12 -3.04
N ARG A 331 -11.41 -6.30 -1.81
CA ARG A 331 -10.03 -6.58 -1.43
C ARG A 331 -10.00 -7.93 -0.72
N PHE A 332 -9.13 -8.83 -1.14
CA PHE A 332 -9.00 -10.16 -0.58
C PHE A 332 -7.64 -10.36 0.05
N GLY A 333 -7.64 -10.90 1.26
CA GLY A 333 -6.43 -11.12 2.05
C GLY A 333 -5.90 -9.84 2.69
N GLY A 334 -4.76 -9.98 3.34
CA GLY A 334 -4.20 -8.95 4.18
C GLY A 334 -4.81 -8.97 5.59
N ILE A 335 -4.08 -8.38 6.52
CA ILE A 335 -4.53 -8.15 7.90
C ILE A 335 -4.54 -6.65 8.19
N VAL A 336 -5.30 -6.28 9.20
CA VAL A 336 -5.27 -4.96 9.83
C VAL A 336 -5.22 -5.14 11.33
N ILE A 337 -4.38 -4.35 11.99
CA ILE A 337 -4.25 -4.33 13.46
C ILE A 337 -4.97 -3.09 13.97
N SER A 338 -5.74 -3.24 15.04
CA SER A 338 -6.49 -2.12 15.64
C SER A 338 -6.05 -1.80 17.07
N PRO A 339 -5.05 -0.94 17.24
CA PRO A 339 -4.79 -0.28 18.51
C PRO A 339 -6.01 0.48 19.05
N THR A 340 -6.87 1.01 18.19
CA THR A 340 -8.14 1.64 18.56
C THR A 340 -9.01 0.70 19.38
N GLN A 341 -9.24 -0.52 18.88
CA GLN A 341 -10.01 -1.54 19.58
C GLN A 341 -9.33 -1.94 20.88
N ALA A 342 -7.99 -2.08 20.85
CA ALA A 342 -7.22 -2.42 22.05
C ALA A 342 -7.39 -1.37 23.16
N VAL A 343 -7.35 -0.10 22.84
CA VAL A 343 -7.58 0.99 23.80
C VAL A 343 -9.03 1.00 24.29
N MET A 344 -10.00 0.82 23.39
CA MET A 344 -11.42 0.71 23.78
C MET A 344 -11.67 -0.44 24.75
N ASP A 345 -11.01 -1.58 24.54
CA ASP A 345 -11.10 -2.73 25.43
C ASP A 345 -10.47 -2.45 26.79
N GLN A 346 -9.30 -1.82 26.81
CA GLN A 346 -8.62 -1.44 28.05
C GLN A 346 -9.49 -0.57 28.95
N PHE A 347 -10.25 0.35 28.36
CA PHE A 347 -11.16 1.26 29.08
C PHE A 347 -12.58 0.69 29.26
N GLY A 348 -12.86 -0.53 28.80
CA GLY A 348 -14.12 -1.20 28.97
C GLY A 348 -15.29 -0.60 28.18
N VAL A 349 -15.03 0.18 27.13
CA VAL A 349 -16.04 0.90 26.34
C VAL A 349 -16.44 0.20 25.04
N SER A 350 -15.88 -0.96 24.77
CA SER A 350 -16.21 -1.75 23.57
C SER A 350 -17.37 -2.72 23.80
N LYS A 351 -17.98 -3.17 22.69
CA LYS A 351 -19.02 -4.20 22.75
C LYS A 351 -18.50 -5.52 23.34
N VAL A 352 -17.25 -5.87 23.08
CA VAL A 352 -16.63 -7.11 23.56
C VAL A 352 -16.52 -7.08 25.07
N THR A 353 -16.07 -5.97 25.64
CA THR A 353 -15.97 -5.82 27.11
C THR A 353 -17.34 -5.73 27.79
N ALA A 354 -18.36 -5.15 27.12
CA ALA A 354 -19.73 -5.18 27.61
C ALA A 354 -20.25 -6.61 27.71
N LEU A 355 -20.11 -7.40 26.66
CA LEU A 355 -20.51 -8.82 26.66
C LEU A 355 -19.75 -9.65 27.70
N ALA A 356 -18.46 -9.34 27.93
CA ALA A 356 -17.69 -10.03 28.98
C ALA A 356 -18.23 -9.73 30.37
N ARG A 357 -18.71 -8.51 30.67
CA ARG A 357 -19.39 -8.15 31.91
C ARG A 357 -20.75 -8.88 32.05
N ASP A 358 -21.54 -8.89 30.97
CA ASP A 358 -22.83 -9.56 30.94
C ASP A 358 -22.69 -11.08 31.17
N ASN A 359 -21.58 -11.66 30.69
CA ASN A 359 -21.24 -13.07 30.90
C ASN A 359 -20.50 -13.35 32.22
N GLU A 360 -20.42 -12.38 33.14
CA GLU A 360 -19.76 -12.49 34.44
C GLU A 360 -18.29 -12.94 34.37
N GLY A 361 -17.57 -12.55 33.32
CA GLY A 361 -16.13 -12.81 33.16
C GLY A 361 -15.69 -13.21 31.79
N VAL A 362 -14.36 -13.16 31.60
CA VAL A 362 -13.67 -13.65 30.40
C VAL A 362 -13.25 -15.09 30.62
N PRO A 363 -13.66 -16.04 29.77
CA PRO A 363 -13.23 -17.44 29.89
C PRO A 363 -11.72 -17.59 29.72
N VAL A 364 -11.06 -18.19 30.73
CA VAL A 364 -9.63 -18.52 30.68
C VAL A 364 -9.45 -19.91 31.29
N ASN A 365 -8.83 -20.83 30.55
CA ASN A 365 -8.74 -22.24 30.90
C ASN A 365 -10.14 -22.81 31.20
N ASN A 366 -10.35 -23.39 32.41
CA ASN A 366 -11.63 -23.91 32.86
C ASN A 366 -12.39 -22.95 33.81
N GLY A 367 -11.94 -21.69 33.90
CA GLY A 367 -12.51 -20.66 34.77
C GLY A 367 -12.86 -19.38 34.06
N LYS A 368 -13.14 -18.34 34.84
CA LYS A 368 -13.37 -16.99 34.37
C LYS A 368 -12.48 -16.00 35.12
N VAL A 369 -12.00 -14.98 34.39
CA VAL A 369 -11.26 -13.85 34.96
C VAL A 369 -12.16 -12.61 34.91
N ASP A 370 -12.06 -11.76 35.91
CA ASP A 370 -12.80 -10.50 35.95
C ASP A 370 -12.51 -9.66 34.66
N PRO A 371 -13.54 -9.15 33.99
CA PRO A 371 -13.36 -8.46 32.72
C PRO A 371 -12.47 -7.21 32.80
N GLN A 372 -12.64 -6.39 33.86
CA GLN A 372 -11.85 -5.18 34.02
C GLN A 372 -10.37 -5.53 34.18
N THR A 373 -10.07 -6.47 35.05
CA THR A 373 -8.70 -6.93 35.32
C THR A 373 -8.06 -7.53 34.07
N TYR A 374 -8.81 -8.38 33.35
CA TYR A 374 -8.35 -9.01 32.12
C TYR A 374 -8.00 -7.97 31.04
N TYR A 375 -8.95 -7.10 30.72
CA TYR A 375 -8.74 -6.12 29.64
C TYR A 375 -7.75 -5.01 29.98
N THR A 376 -7.50 -4.73 31.25
CA THR A 376 -6.42 -3.85 31.70
C THR A 376 -5.04 -4.44 31.38
N GLU A 377 -4.87 -5.77 31.49
CA GLU A 377 -3.61 -6.46 31.16
C GLU A 377 -3.45 -6.70 29.66
N VAL A 378 -4.52 -7.13 28.98
CA VAL A 378 -4.49 -7.59 27.59
C VAL A 378 -4.73 -6.45 26.60
N GLY A 379 -5.53 -5.46 26.98
CA GLY A 379 -5.89 -4.31 26.16
C GLY A 379 -4.83 -3.21 26.15
N GLY A 380 -5.15 -2.14 25.41
CA GLY A 380 -4.25 -0.99 25.24
C GLY A 380 -3.11 -1.23 24.26
N ILE A 381 -2.37 -0.16 23.99
CA ILE A 381 -1.24 -0.20 23.03
C ILE A 381 -0.12 -1.12 23.54
N SER A 382 0.12 -1.15 24.83
CA SER A 382 1.10 -2.03 25.49
C SER A 382 0.58 -3.44 25.78
N GLY A 383 -0.65 -3.75 25.37
CA GLY A 383 -1.29 -5.04 25.55
C GLY A 383 -0.83 -6.10 24.54
N LEU A 384 -1.71 -7.08 24.34
CA LEU A 384 -1.48 -8.17 23.39
C LEU A 384 -2.06 -7.82 22.03
N MET A 385 -1.24 -7.23 21.17
CA MET A 385 -1.68 -6.85 19.81
C MET A 385 -2.14 -8.05 18.98
N SER A 386 -1.73 -9.28 19.31
CA SER A 386 -2.23 -10.51 18.67
C SER A 386 -3.75 -10.68 18.77
N ASN A 387 -4.39 -10.13 19.79
CA ASN A 387 -5.84 -10.20 19.98
C ASN A 387 -6.61 -9.19 19.10
N TYR A 388 -5.92 -8.24 18.52
CA TYR A 388 -6.49 -7.13 17.78
C TYR A 388 -6.12 -7.18 16.29
N VAL A 389 -5.89 -8.38 15.78
CA VAL A 389 -5.61 -8.67 14.37
C VAL A 389 -6.90 -9.10 13.68
N TYR A 390 -7.27 -8.36 12.64
CA TYR A 390 -8.47 -8.62 11.87
C TYR A 390 -8.13 -8.87 10.39
N SER A 391 -9.01 -9.59 9.70
CA SER A 391 -8.91 -9.74 8.24
C SER A 391 -9.20 -8.41 7.56
N ALA A 392 -8.34 -8.00 6.64
CA ALA A 392 -8.57 -6.82 5.80
C ALA A 392 -9.46 -7.12 4.58
N THR A 393 -9.93 -8.37 4.43
CA THR A 393 -10.84 -8.74 3.34
C THR A 393 -12.17 -7.99 3.50
N ASN A 394 -12.56 -7.29 2.45
CA ASN A 394 -13.83 -6.58 2.40
C ASN A 394 -14.42 -6.56 0.99
N VAL A 395 -15.73 -6.38 0.92
CA VAL A 395 -16.50 -6.15 -0.32
C VAL A 395 -17.44 -5.01 -0.08
N ARG A 396 -17.42 -4.02 -0.97
CA ARG A 396 -18.25 -2.81 -0.83
C ARG A 396 -18.93 -2.38 -2.11
N LEU A 397 -20.11 -1.77 -1.97
CA LEU A 397 -20.73 -1.00 -3.01
C LEU A 397 -20.05 0.38 -3.02
N GLN A 398 -19.06 0.50 -3.91
CA GLN A 398 -18.20 1.68 -3.98
C GLN A 398 -18.91 2.87 -4.58
N GLU A 399 -19.74 2.64 -5.60
CA GLU A 399 -20.49 3.67 -6.32
C GLU A 399 -21.85 3.14 -6.75
N LEU A 400 -22.85 3.99 -6.68
CA LEU A 400 -24.16 3.80 -7.29
C LEU A 400 -24.60 5.13 -7.91
N SER A 401 -24.97 5.11 -9.18
CA SER A 401 -25.46 6.28 -9.88
C SER A 401 -26.79 5.98 -10.57
N VAL A 402 -27.72 6.90 -10.47
CA VAL A 402 -29.01 6.86 -11.19
C VAL A 402 -29.16 8.20 -11.89
N GLY A 403 -29.46 8.15 -13.18
CA GLY A 403 -29.62 9.35 -13.99
C GLY A 403 -30.76 9.27 -14.95
N TYR A 404 -31.17 10.43 -15.41
CA TYR A 404 -32.17 10.57 -16.47
C TYR A 404 -31.78 11.68 -17.43
N SER A 405 -31.72 11.36 -18.71
CA SER A 405 -31.55 12.31 -19.80
C SER A 405 -32.89 12.67 -20.39
N LEU A 406 -33.30 13.91 -20.22
CA LEU A 406 -34.58 14.41 -20.71
C LEU A 406 -34.57 14.46 -22.24
N PRO A 407 -35.66 14.14 -22.89
CA PRO A 407 -35.79 14.19 -24.35
C PRO A 407 -35.51 15.60 -24.88
N ALA A 408 -34.60 15.76 -25.83
CA ALA A 408 -34.26 17.05 -26.43
C ALA A 408 -35.48 17.78 -27.04
N LYS A 409 -36.47 17.02 -27.46
CA LYS A 409 -37.78 17.54 -27.96
C LYS A 409 -38.48 18.46 -26.96
N TRP A 410 -38.31 18.26 -25.66
CA TRP A 410 -38.93 19.12 -24.63
C TRP A 410 -38.31 20.52 -24.62
N PHE A 411 -37.15 20.67 -25.20
CA PHE A 411 -36.39 21.92 -25.30
C PHE A 411 -36.31 22.42 -26.75
N ASN A 412 -37.23 22.02 -27.60
CA ASN A 412 -37.19 22.34 -29.05
C ASN A 412 -35.90 21.94 -29.73
N ASN A 413 -35.24 20.87 -29.28
CA ASN A 413 -33.93 20.38 -29.70
C ASN A 413 -32.77 21.40 -29.55
N LYS A 414 -32.95 22.42 -28.72
CA LYS A 414 -31.93 23.43 -28.48
C LYS A 414 -30.89 23.06 -27.38
N CYS A 415 -31.29 22.17 -26.47
CA CYS A 415 -30.36 21.66 -25.46
C CYS A 415 -30.68 20.23 -25.05
N ASN A 416 -29.69 19.53 -24.55
CA ASN A 416 -29.82 18.24 -23.88
C ASN A 416 -29.60 18.44 -22.39
N LEU A 417 -30.56 18.03 -21.57
CA LEU A 417 -30.46 18.12 -20.11
C LEU A 417 -30.42 16.71 -19.53
N SER A 418 -29.38 16.44 -18.73
CA SER A 418 -29.27 15.19 -17.99
C SER A 418 -29.10 15.50 -16.51
N LEU A 419 -29.83 14.76 -15.69
CA LEU A 419 -29.81 14.84 -14.23
C LEU A 419 -29.32 13.51 -13.67
N SER A 420 -28.44 13.52 -12.69
CA SER A 420 -28.04 12.27 -12.03
C SER A 420 -27.74 12.49 -10.54
N ILE A 421 -27.95 11.43 -9.78
CA ILE A 421 -27.57 11.31 -8.38
C ILE A 421 -26.51 10.21 -8.31
N THR A 422 -25.42 10.49 -7.64
CA THR A 422 -24.34 9.52 -7.42
C THR A 422 -24.02 9.44 -5.94
N GLY A 423 -23.92 8.23 -5.44
CA GLY A 423 -23.49 7.97 -4.07
C GLY A 423 -22.19 7.17 -4.06
N HIS A 424 -21.29 7.47 -3.13
CA HIS A 424 -20.02 6.76 -2.96
C HIS A 424 -19.93 6.14 -1.57
N ASN A 425 -19.20 5.00 -1.46
CA ASN A 425 -19.02 4.22 -0.21
C ASN A 425 -20.36 3.87 0.47
N LEU A 426 -21.35 3.44 -0.30
CA LEU A 426 -22.72 3.34 0.18
C LEU A 426 -22.94 2.19 1.16
N TRP A 427 -22.29 1.07 0.91
CA TRP A 427 -22.54 -0.13 1.68
C TRP A 427 -21.29 -1.04 1.75
N MET A 428 -20.88 -1.41 2.97
CA MET A 428 -19.93 -2.47 3.24
C MET A 428 -20.70 -3.80 3.25
N ILE A 429 -20.64 -4.53 2.12
CA ILE A 429 -21.37 -5.79 1.93
C ILE A 429 -20.78 -6.91 2.78
N TYR A 430 -19.45 -6.95 2.85
CA TYR A 430 -18.72 -7.94 3.62
C TYR A 430 -17.52 -7.30 4.32
N ASN A 431 -17.39 -7.56 5.61
CA ASN A 431 -16.25 -7.18 6.44
C ASN A 431 -16.23 -8.04 7.71
N LYS A 432 -15.06 -8.49 8.15
CA LYS A 432 -14.88 -9.20 9.44
C LYS A 432 -14.34 -8.30 10.55
N ALA A 433 -13.71 -7.17 10.19
CA ALA A 433 -13.27 -6.21 11.18
C ALA A 433 -14.46 -5.41 11.73
N PRO A 434 -14.47 -5.00 13.01
CA PRO A 434 -15.54 -4.18 13.58
C PRO A 434 -15.51 -2.71 13.13
N PHE A 435 -14.60 -2.36 12.22
CA PHE A 435 -14.33 -1.03 11.65
C PHE A 435 -14.05 -1.16 10.15
N ASP A 436 -13.85 -0.04 9.45
CA ASP A 436 -13.43 -0.04 8.04
C ASP A 436 -11.94 -0.44 7.92
N PRO A 437 -11.61 -1.62 7.37
CA PRO A 437 -10.24 -2.11 7.31
C PRO A 437 -9.34 -1.35 6.33
N GLU A 438 -9.88 -0.42 5.55
CA GLU A 438 -9.12 0.45 4.64
C GLU A 438 -8.86 1.84 5.23
N ALA A 439 -9.51 2.19 6.34
CA ALA A 439 -9.22 3.40 7.10
C ALA A 439 -7.99 3.19 7.98
N THR A 440 -6.80 3.32 7.41
CA THR A 440 -5.53 3.07 8.08
C THR A 440 -4.74 4.36 8.30
N ALA A 441 -3.90 4.37 9.33
CA ALA A 441 -3.14 5.54 9.77
C ALA A 441 -2.08 6.02 8.77
N SER A 442 -1.68 5.16 7.84
CA SER A 442 -0.67 5.48 6.84
C SER A 442 -0.93 4.71 5.54
N THR A 443 -0.57 5.33 4.42
CA THR A 443 -0.51 4.69 3.10
C THR A 443 0.88 4.11 2.80
N GLY A 444 1.85 4.32 3.69
CA GLY A 444 3.20 3.78 3.57
C GLY A 444 3.23 2.26 3.71
N THR A 445 4.16 1.61 3.01
CA THR A 445 4.25 0.15 2.88
C THR A 445 4.22 -0.59 4.24
N TYR A 446 4.81 -0.01 5.28
CA TYR A 446 4.94 -0.70 6.58
C TYR A 446 3.76 -0.48 7.53
N TYR A 447 3.05 0.64 7.43
CA TYR A 447 2.00 1.02 8.39
C TYR A 447 0.60 1.07 7.78
N GLN A 448 0.42 0.64 6.53
CA GLN A 448 -0.87 0.63 5.86
C GLN A 448 -1.91 -0.33 6.44
N GLY A 449 -1.51 -1.19 7.37
CA GLY A 449 -2.39 -2.14 8.05
C GLY A 449 -2.66 -1.80 9.52
N VAL A 450 -2.55 -0.52 9.91
CA VAL A 450 -2.76 -0.09 11.31
C VAL A 450 -3.95 0.87 11.37
N ASP A 451 -5.00 0.47 12.10
CA ASP A 451 -6.10 1.34 12.50
C ASP A 451 -5.75 2.01 13.84
N TYR A 452 -5.48 3.32 13.80
CA TYR A 452 -5.14 4.11 14.97
C TYR A 452 -6.01 5.37 15.04
N PHE A 453 -7.19 5.25 15.64
CA PHE A 453 -8.20 6.31 15.80
C PHE A 453 -8.58 7.00 14.48
N MET A 454 -8.56 6.24 13.38
CA MET A 454 -8.91 6.76 12.08
C MET A 454 -10.41 6.88 11.91
N GLN A 455 -10.84 7.94 11.24
CA GLN A 455 -12.24 8.06 10.84
C GLN A 455 -12.54 7.07 9.71
N PRO A 456 -13.71 6.41 9.74
CA PRO A 456 -14.12 5.52 8.66
C PRO A 456 -14.32 6.31 7.36
N SER A 457 -14.24 5.62 6.24
CA SER A 457 -14.50 6.21 4.93
C SER A 457 -15.88 6.86 4.88
N LEU A 458 -15.93 8.11 4.45
CA LEU A 458 -17.17 8.88 4.38
C LEU A 458 -18.09 8.36 3.28
N ARG A 459 -19.37 8.29 3.59
CA ARG A 459 -20.44 8.10 2.62
C ARG A 459 -20.79 9.46 2.03
N SER A 460 -20.78 9.59 0.72
CA SER A 460 -21.08 10.87 0.05
C SER A 460 -22.14 10.72 -1.01
N TRP A 461 -22.90 11.80 -1.21
CA TRP A 461 -23.93 11.91 -2.23
C TRP A 461 -23.68 13.17 -3.05
N GLY A 462 -23.77 13.03 -4.37
CA GLY A 462 -23.63 14.12 -5.31
C GLY A 462 -24.84 14.21 -6.23
N PHE A 463 -25.23 15.42 -6.56
CA PHE A 463 -26.21 15.69 -7.58
C PHE A 463 -25.53 16.38 -8.76
N ASN A 464 -25.76 15.89 -9.97
CA ASN A 464 -25.11 16.37 -11.18
C ASN A 464 -26.16 16.80 -12.21
N VAL A 465 -25.96 17.99 -12.78
CA VAL A 465 -26.75 18.54 -13.85
C VAL A 465 -25.84 18.81 -15.03
N LYS A 466 -26.11 18.17 -16.17
CA LYS A 466 -25.38 18.38 -17.42
C LYS A 466 -26.28 19.00 -18.45
N ILE A 467 -25.93 20.18 -18.94
CA ILE A 467 -26.63 20.90 -20.00
C ILE A 467 -25.69 21.01 -21.19
N GLN A 468 -26.15 20.58 -22.36
CA GLN A 468 -25.42 20.70 -23.63
C GLN A 468 -26.32 21.47 -24.62
N PHE A 469 -25.80 22.57 -25.16
CA PHE A 469 -26.43 23.41 -26.16
C PHE A 469 -26.01 23.03 -27.57
#